data_5c026702df10790f6dba03ce86d34c25
#
_entry.id   5c026702df10790f6dba03ce86d34c25
#
_cell.length_a   1.000
_cell.length_b   1.000
_cell.length_c   1.000
_cell.angle_alpha   90.00
_cell.angle_beta   90.00
_cell.angle_gamma   90.00
#
_symmetry.space_group_name_H-M   'P 1'
#
loop_
_entity.id
_entity.type
_entity.pdbx_description
1 polymer ?
#
loop_
_entity_poly.entity_id
_entity_poly.type
_entity_poly.pdbx_seq_one_letter_code
_entity_poly.pdbx_strand_id
1 'polypeptide(L)'
;MDVYIAAPYQLRDEAQVLMFLLADEGIGCTARWLTEGPETDTDEAARTDLQDVARCDALIAINPERFKNSGTGGRHVEFGYALALGKPLLLFGCVSNVFHRLSEVVVVGGVAELVLRLNSLKDSKGVRSTAQTS
;
A
#
# COMPACT_ATOMS: atom_id res chain seq x y z
N MET A 1 -4.01 1.48 -12.61
CA MET A 1 -3.94 1.76 -11.16
C MET A 1 -2.68 1.17 -10.58
N ASP A 2 -2.00 1.94 -9.77
CA ASP A 2 -0.77 1.51 -9.10
C ASP A 2 -0.93 1.68 -7.60
N VAL A 3 -0.45 0.69 -6.83
CA VAL A 3 -0.51 0.72 -5.38
C VAL A 3 0.90 0.83 -4.79
N TYR A 4 0.98 1.33 -3.56
CA TYR A 4 2.17 1.22 -2.73
C TYR A 4 1.90 0.19 -1.64
N ILE A 5 2.86 -0.69 -1.38
CA ILE A 5 2.73 -1.69 -0.32
C ILE A 5 3.68 -1.31 0.81
N ALA A 6 3.11 -0.97 1.97
CA ALA A 6 3.84 -0.67 3.20
C ALA A 6 3.78 -1.90 4.12
N ALA A 7 4.92 -2.39 4.54
CA ALA A 7 4.99 -3.61 5.37
C ALA A 7 6.24 -3.56 6.25
N PRO A 8 6.27 -4.34 7.35
CA PRO A 8 7.54 -4.55 8.05
C PRO A 8 8.56 -5.18 7.09
N TYR A 9 9.82 -4.76 7.17
CA TYR A 9 10.85 -5.28 6.28
C TYR A 9 10.97 -6.81 6.36
N GLN A 10 10.71 -7.38 7.53
CA GLN A 10 10.72 -8.82 7.72
C GLN A 10 9.69 -9.55 6.82
N LEU A 11 8.70 -8.84 6.31
CA LEU A 11 7.66 -9.40 5.44
C LEU A 11 7.89 -9.03 3.98
N ARG A 12 9.12 -8.66 3.60
CA ARG A 12 9.41 -8.26 2.22
C ARG A 12 9.04 -9.35 1.22
N ASP A 13 9.34 -10.61 1.52
CA ASP A 13 9.03 -11.72 0.62
C ASP A 13 7.52 -11.87 0.43
N GLU A 14 6.76 -11.81 1.50
CA GLU A 14 5.30 -11.88 1.44
C GLU A 14 4.71 -10.68 0.68
N ALA A 15 5.29 -9.51 0.88
CA ALA A 15 4.88 -8.30 0.15
C ALA A 15 5.17 -8.44 -1.35
N GLN A 16 6.30 -9.05 -1.71
CA GLN A 16 6.61 -9.33 -3.11
C GLN A 16 5.60 -10.30 -3.74
N VAL A 17 5.22 -11.35 -3.01
CA VAL A 17 4.18 -12.28 -3.49
C VAL A 17 2.88 -11.53 -3.75
N LEU A 18 2.46 -10.67 -2.83
CA LEU A 18 1.27 -9.85 -3.03
C LEU A 18 1.40 -8.97 -4.27
N MET A 19 2.56 -8.34 -4.46
CA MET A 19 2.83 -7.50 -5.63
C MET A 19 2.62 -8.28 -6.93
N PHE A 20 3.12 -9.52 -7.01
CA PHE A 20 2.95 -10.37 -8.19
C PHE A 20 1.51 -10.80 -8.39
N LEU A 21 0.79 -11.13 -7.31
CA LEU A 21 -0.63 -11.48 -7.39
C LEU A 21 -1.45 -10.30 -7.93
N LEU A 22 -1.15 -9.08 -7.48
CA LEU A 22 -1.83 -7.89 -7.96
C LEU A 22 -1.49 -7.58 -9.41
N ALA A 23 -0.24 -7.83 -9.83
CA ALA A 23 0.16 -7.64 -11.22
C ALA A 23 -0.67 -8.53 -12.17
N ASP A 24 -0.97 -9.76 -11.75
CA ASP A 24 -1.83 -10.65 -12.53
C ASP A 24 -3.26 -10.10 -12.68
N GLU A 25 -3.66 -9.22 -11.79
CA GLU A 25 -4.97 -8.53 -11.84
C GLU A 25 -4.88 -7.17 -12.56
N GLY A 26 -3.73 -6.86 -13.17
CA GLY A 26 -3.53 -5.61 -13.87
C GLY A 26 -3.28 -4.41 -12.94
N ILE A 27 -2.85 -4.67 -11.72
CA ILE A 27 -2.56 -3.64 -10.71
C ILE A 27 -1.06 -3.56 -10.50
N GLY A 28 -0.46 -2.42 -10.83
CA GLY A 28 0.97 -2.20 -10.66
C GLY A 28 1.34 -1.80 -9.24
N CYS A 29 2.64 -1.72 -8.97
CA CYS A 29 3.15 -1.35 -7.66
C CYS A 29 4.25 -0.30 -7.82
N THR A 30 4.15 0.79 -7.07
CA THR A 30 5.15 1.86 -7.11
C THR A 30 6.31 1.65 -6.15
N ALA A 31 6.22 0.68 -5.24
CA ALA A 31 7.17 0.48 -4.16
C ALA A 31 8.48 -0.12 -4.65
N ARG A 32 9.48 0.72 -4.90
CA ARG A 32 10.80 0.27 -5.35
C ARG A 32 11.54 -0.54 -4.29
N TRP A 33 11.20 -0.37 -3.01
CA TRP A 33 11.84 -1.15 -1.96
C TRP A 33 11.58 -2.66 -2.10
N LEU A 34 10.54 -3.04 -2.85
CA LEU A 34 10.23 -4.46 -3.10
C LEU A 34 11.04 -5.05 -4.26
N THR A 35 11.53 -4.23 -5.19
CA THR A 35 12.17 -4.71 -6.41
C THR A 35 13.64 -4.35 -6.52
N GLU A 36 14.08 -3.29 -5.86
CA GLU A 36 15.48 -2.87 -5.87
C GLU A 36 16.19 -3.47 -4.67
N GLY A 37 17.48 -3.61 -4.73
CA GLY A 37 18.32 -4.33 -3.77
C GLY A 37 17.98 -4.14 -2.29
N PRO A 38 18.82 -4.63 -1.38
CA PRO A 38 18.51 -4.57 0.04
C PRO A 38 18.28 -3.13 0.49
N GLU A 39 17.32 -2.95 1.40
CA GLU A 39 17.01 -1.65 1.95
C GLU A 39 18.24 -1.06 2.62
N THR A 40 18.54 0.20 2.35
CA THR A 40 19.61 0.93 3.02
C THR A 40 19.00 1.98 3.94
N ASP A 41 19.63 2.17 5.08
CA ASP A 41 19.19 3.13 6.09
C ASP A 41 19.78 4.50 5.75
N THR A 42 19.26 5.14 4.68
CA THR A 42 19.77 6.40 4.17
C THR A 42 18.66 7.40 3.90
N ASP A 43 19.05 8.67 3.86
CA ASP A 43 18.16 9.76 3.46
C ASP A 43 17.55 9.51 2.08
N GLU A 44 18.38 9.05 1.14
CA GLU A 44 17.94 8.77 -0.22
C GLU A 44 16.86 7.67 -0.25
N ALA A 45 17.04 6.61 0.51
CA ALA A 45 16.06 5.53 0.60
C ALA A 45 14.72 6.04 1.13
N ALA A 46 14.77 6.87 2.17
CA ALA A 46 13.56 7.45 2.74
C ALA A 46 12.83 8.35 1.72
N ARG A 47 13.56 9.17 0.99
CA ARG A 47 12.97 10.05 -0.04
C ARG A 47 12.38 9.25 -1.18
N THR A 48 13.04 8.17 -1.59
CA THR A 48 12.54 7.26 -2.62
C THR A 48 11.20 6.65 -2.17
N ASP A 49 11.11 6.18 -0.93
CA ASP A 49 9.88 5.60 -0.41
C ASP A 49 8.74 6.64 -0.41
N LEU A 50 9.01 7.86 0.04
CA LEU A 50 8.00 8.91 0.03
C LEU A 50 7.56 9.28 -1.39
N GLN A 51 8.47 9.33 -2.34
CA GLN A 51 8.13 9.55 -3.75
C GLN A 51 7.22 8.45 -4.28
N ASP A 52 7.51 7.20 -3.92
CA ASP A 52 6.72 6.06 -4.38
C ASP A 52 5.31 6.09 -3.77
N VAL A 53 5.18 6.51 -2.51
CA VAL A 53 3.86 6.73 -1.90
C VAL A 53 3.10 7.84 -2.64
N ALA A 54 3.78 8.94 -2.94
CA ALA A 54 3.13 10.07 -3.61
C ALA A 54 2.61 9.69 -5.01
N ARG A 55 3.29 8.77 -5.69
CA ARG A 55 2.90 8.33 -7.03
C ARG A 55 1.81 7.27 -7.07
N CYS A 56 1.50 6.64 -5.94
CA CYS A 56 0.50 5.58 -5.92
C CYS A 56 -0.92 6.12 -6.01
N ASP A 57 -1.83 5.26 -6.43
CA ASP A 57 -3.28 5.53 -6.42
C ASP A 57 -3.93 5.09 -5.12
N ALA A 58 -3.34 4.13 -4.42
CA ALA A 58 -3.82 3.61 -3.14
C ALA A 58 -2.65 3.00 -2.38
N LEU A 59 -2.69 3.04 -1.05
CA LEU A 59 -1.69 2.40 -0.21
C LEU A 59 -2.28 1.19 0.49
N ILE A 60 -1.57 0.07 0.42
CA ILE A 60 -1.90 -1.15 1.14
C ILE A 60 -0.90 -1.30 2.29
N ALA A 61 -1.41 -1.29 3.51
CA ALA A 61 -0.59 -1.54 4.70
C ALA A 61 -0.74 -3.00 5.12
N ILE A 62 0.36 -3.75 5.11
CA ILE A 62 0.37 -5.13 5.60
C ILE A 62 0.73 -5.08 7.08
N ASN A 63 -0.19 -5.53 7.93
CA ASN A 63 -0.03 -5.44 9.38
C ASN A 63 -0.57 -6.69 10.08
N PRO A 64 0.15 -7.82 9.98
CA PRO A 64 -0.29 -9.06 10.63
C PRO A 64 -0.10 -8.97 12.15
N GLU A 65 -0.92 -9.72 12.89
CA GLU A 65 -0.94 -9.71 14.36
C GLU A 65 0.45 -9.94 14.95
N ARG A 66 1.17 -10.94 14.44
CA ARG A 66 2.47 -11.33 14.98
C ARG A 66 3.57 -10.26 14.83
N PHE A 67 3.33 -9.25 13.97
CA PHE A 67 4.33 -8.20 13.71
C PHE A 67 3.83 -6.80 14.08
N LYS A 68 2.73 -6.69 14.83
CA LYS A 68 2.13 -5.38 15.10
C LYS A 68 3.04 -4.42 15.85
N ASN A 69 3.98 -4.95 16.63
CA ASN A 69 4.92 -4.15 17.43
C ASN A 69 6.36 -4.29 16.95
N SER A 70 6.59 -4.78 15.72
CA SER A 70 7.94 -5.01 15.21
C SER A 70 8.35 -3.96 14.21
N GLY A 71 9.65 -3.91 13.92
CA GLY A 71 10.25 -3.01 12.94
C GLY A 71 10.52 -1.63 13.51
N THR A 72 10.99 -0.75 12.64
CA THR A 72 11.41 0.60 13.02
C THR A 72 10.30 1.64 12.84
N GLY A 73 9.11 1.20 12.38
CA GLY A 73 7.97 2.10 12.25
C GLY A 73 7.84 2.82 10.91
N GLY A 74 8.75 2.57 9.98
CA GLY A 74 8.72 3.23 8.68
C GLY A 74 7.40 3.07 7.95
N ARG A 75 6.77 1.89 8.04
CA ARG A 75 5.48 1.64 7.38
C ARG A 75 4.37 2.58 7.90
N HIS A 76 4.46 2.99 9.15
CA HIS A 76 3.48 3.90 9.74
C HIS A 76 3.67 5.34 9.25
N VAL A 77 4.91 5.74 8.98
CA VAL A 77 5.21 7.03 8.36
C VAL A 77 4.63 7.08 6.95
N GLU A 78 4.83 6.02 6.16
CA GLU A 78 4.30 5.91 4.81
C GLU A 78 2.77 5.95 4.81
N PHE A 79 2.15 5.23 5.74
CA PHE A 79 0.70 5.24 5.92
C PHE A 79 0.20 6.65 6.21
N GLY A 80 0.84 7.34 7.16
CA GLY A 80 0.46 8.71 7.53
C GLY A 80 0.64 9.69 6.38
N TYR A 81 1.70 9.52 5.59
CA TYR A 81 1.94 10.36 4.43
C TYR A 81 0.85 10.18 3.37
N ALA A 82 0.49 8.94 3.08
CA ALA A 82 -0.60 8.64 2.15
C ALA A 82 -1.94 9.21 2.65
N LEU A 83 -2.19 9.09 3.95
CA LEU A 83 -3.38 9.67 4.58
C LEU A 83 -3.44 11.19 4.34
N ALA A 84 -2.33 11.88 4.58
CA ALA A 84 -2.24 13.33 4.39
C ALA A 84 -2.46 13.74 2.93
N LEU A 85 -2.05 12.90 1.98
CA LEU A 85 -2.24 13.15 0.56
C LEU A 85 -3.63 12.75 0.05
N GLY A 86 -4.49 12.25 0.93
CA GLY A 86 -5.84 11.85 0.55
C GLY A 86 -5.91 10.55 -0.26
N LYS A 87 -4.89 9.71 -0.19
CA LYS A 87 -4.90 8.43 -0.91
C LYS A 87 -5.85 7.44 -0.22
N PRO A 88 -6.54 6.59 -0.98
CA PRO A 88 -7.25 5.45 -0.39
C PRO A 88 -6.30 4.57 0.41
N LEU A 89 -6.75 4.13 1.59
CA LEU A 89 -5.95 3.34 2.52
C LEU A 89 -6.63 2.00 2.78
N LEU A 90 -5.91 0.91 2.51
CA LEU A 90 -6.39 -0.45 2.76
C LEU A 90 -5.46 -1.11 3.77
N LEU A 91 -6.02 -1.60 4.86
CA LEU A 91 -5.26 -2.29 5.90
C LEU A 91 -5.46 -3.79 5.75
N PHE A 92 -4.39 -4.49 5.38
CA PHE A 92 -4.39 -5.94 5.22
C PHE A 92 -3.85 -6.56 6.51
N GLY A 93 -4.75 -7.05 7.34
CA GLY A 93 -4.38 -7.63 8.62
C GLY A 93 -5.15 -7.02 9.79
N CYS A 94 -4.45 -6.72 10.87
CA CYS A 94 -5.09 -6.27 12.10
C CYS A 94 -4.89 -4.78 12.37
N VAL A 95 -5.83 -4.23 13.13
CA VAL A 95 -5.74 -2.87 13.67
C VAL A 95 -4.74 -2.87 14.82
N SER A 96 -3.73 -2.01 14.77
CA SER A 96 -2.68 -1.97 15.80
C SER A 96 -2.44 -0.58 16.39
N ASN A 97 -3.01 0.46 15.81
CA ASN A 97 -2.89 1.81 16.37
C ASN A 97 -4.18 2.61 16.10
N VAL A 98 -4.28 3.77 16.72
CA VAL A 98 -5.50 4.59 16.68
C VAL A 98 -5.82 5.06 15.25
N PHE A 99 -4.81 5.28 14.42
CA PHE A 99 -5.02 5.79 13.06
C PHE A 99 -5.62 4.74 12.13
N HIS A 100 -5.46 3.46 12.43
CA HIS A 100 -6.11 2.39 11.70
C HIS A 100 -7.62 2.38 11.90
N ARG A 101 -8.14 3.12 12.90
CA ARG A 101 -9.57 3.17 13.23
C ARG A 101 -10.33 4.29 12.52
N LEU A 102 -9.62 5.09 11.71
CA LEU A 102 -10.26 6.13 10.93
C LEU A 102 -11.26 5.53 9.95
N SER A 103 -12.39 6.21 9.74
CA SER A 103 -13.45 5.70 8.86
C SER A 103 -13.01 5.54 7.41
N GLU A 104 -12.02 6.31 6.96
CA GLU A 104 -11.47 6.21 5.61
C GLU A 104 -10.54 5.02 5.41
N VAL A 105 -10.14 4.32 6.49
CA VAL A 105 -9.29 3.13 6.39
C VAL A 105 -10.18 1.91 6.18
N VAL A 106 -9.96 1.18 5.09
CA VAL A 106 -10.70 -0.04 4.77
C VAL A 106 -9.87 -1.24 5.23
N VAL A 107 -10.39 -1.99 6.21
CA VAL A 107 -9.73 -3.19 6.71
C VAL A 107 -10.16 -4.37 5.84
N VAL A 108 -9.19 -5.11 5.32
CA VAL A 108 -9.45 -6.30 4.48
C VAL A 108 -8.82 -7.52 5.14
N GLY A 109 -9.53 -8.66 5.06
CA GLY A 109 -9.13 -9.89 5.72
C GLY A 109 -8.36 -10.86 4.84
N GLY A 110 -8.32 -10.66 3.52
CA GLY A 110 -7.65 -11.57 2.62
C GLY A 110 -7.44 -10.97 1.24
N VAL A 111 -6.70 -11.70 0.40
CA VAL A 111 -6.32 -11.24 -0.94
C VAL A 111 -7.54 -11.03 -1.83
N ALA A 112 -8.52 -11.94 -1.76
CA ALA A 112 -9.72 -11.83 -2.59
C ALA A 112 -10.49 -10.53 -2.30
N GLU A 113 -10.67 -10.19 -1.03
CA GLU A 113 -11.33 -8.96 -0.64
C GLU A 113 -10.50 -7.74 -1.05
N LEU A 114 -9.18 -7.82 -0.90
CA LEU A 114 -8.28 -6.74 -1.31
C LEU A 114 -8.43 -6.45 -2.81
N VAL A 115 -8.39 -7.50 -3.63
CA VAL A 115 -8.54 -7.36 -5.09
C VAL A 115 -9.89 -6.76 -5.44
N LEU A 116 -10.95 -7.22 -4.78
CA LEU A 116 -12.30 -6.70 -4.99
C LEU A 116 -12.37 -5.20 -4.70
N ARG A 117 -11.77 -4.77 -3.57
CA ARG A 117 -11.75 -3.34 -3.20
C ARG A 117 -10.94 -2.51 -4.17
N LEU A 118 -9.79 -3.00 -4.60
CA LEU A 118 -8.93 -2.31 -5.56
C LEU A 118 -9.62 -2.20 -6.92
N ASN A 119 -10.29 -3.23 -7.38
CA ASN A 119 -11.02 -3.19 -8.63
C ASN A 119 -12.18 -2.19 -8.56
N SER A 120 -12.83 -2.06 -7.42
CA SER A 120 -13.86 -1.05 -7.22
C SER A 120 -13.30 0.37 -7.39
N LEU A 121 -12.13 0.64 -6.82
CA LEU A 121 -11.45 1.92 -6.96
C LEU A 121 -11.01 2.15 -8.42
N LYS A 122 -10.48 1.12 -9.05
CA LYS A 122 -10.01 1.18 -10.44
C LYS A 122 -11.17 1.47 -11.39
N ASP A 123 -12.32 0.81 -11.21
CA ASP A 123 -13.49 1.01 -12.03
C ASP A 123 -14.01 2.45 -11.91
N SER A 124 -14.04 2.99 -10.71
CA SER A 124 -14.42 4.38 -10.46
C SER A 124 -13.48 5.34 -11.21
N LYS A 125 -12.17 5.12 -11.13
CA LYS A 125 -11.18 5.92 -11.87
C LYS A 125 -11.32 5.73 -13.39
N GLY A 126 -11.55 4.50 -13.83
CA GLY A 126 -11.75 4.19 -15.24
C GLY A 126 -12.96 4.91 -15.82
N VAL A 127 -14.06 4.93 -15.08
CA VAL A 127 -15.28 5.64 -15.50
C VAL A 127 -14.98 7.14 -15.64
N ARG A 128 -14.29 7.76 -14.68
CA ARG A 128 -13.93 9.17 -14.76
C ARG A 128 -12.98 9.45 -15.90
N SER A 129 -11.99 8.58 -16.12
CA SER A 129 -11.04 8.72 -17.22
C SER A 129 -11.75 8.62 -18.57
N THR A 130 -12.67 7.66 -18.72
CA THR A 130 -13.46 7.49 -19.93
C THR A 130 -14.32 8.73 -20.21
N ALA A 131 -14.94 9.28 -19.18
CA ALA A 131 -15.75 10.49 -19.31
C ALA A 131 -14.92 11.68 -19.76
N GLN A 132 -13.66 11.77 -19.32
CA GLN A 132 -12.77 12.86 -19.71
C GLN A 132 -12.28 12.75 -21.14
N THR A 133 -12.15 11.54 -21.66
CA THR A 133 -11.61 11.31 -22.99
C THR A 133 -12.70 11.32 -24.09
N SER A 134 -13.91 11.18 -23.69
CA SER A 134 -15.03 11.18 -24.62
C SER A 134 -15.59 12.58 -24.81
#